data_b66ed6e9d4416aa75c5c00889a808224
#
_entry.id   b66ed6e9d4416aa75c5c00889a808224
#
_cell.length_a   1.000
_cell.length_b   1.000
_cell.length_c   1.000
_cell.angle_alpha   90.00
_cell.angle_beta   90.00
_cell.angle_gamma   90.00
#
_symmetry.space_group_name_H-M   'P 1'
#
loop_
_entity.id
_entity.type
_entity.pdbx_description
1 polymer ?
#
loop_
_entity_poly.entity_id
_entity_poly.type
_entity_poly.pdbx_seq_one_letter_code
_entity_poly.pdbx_strand_id
1 'polypeptide(L)'
;MSGDPSSNGRLPADAAATAAATAAATDDAPTIAEAPPGPAHSAPPTRALPGSGETRRHVLVAIVMNKPGVLNRVSSLMRARNFNIDSLAVSKTDREDTSRMTITLHGDDVAVEQAAKQLYRLIDVLKVQDVTSDPKVEHELAFVKIRATDSNRDEVLRLIELSRGRVVDLADGSVIVEVTGTESEIDTFVSLVRTYGIKELVRTGAVVMARGSGSIEEAIKR
;
A
#
# COMPACT_ATOMS: atom_id res chain seq x y z
N MET A 1 1.18 -0.50 77.16
CA MET A 1 1.50 0.89 77.34
C MET A 1 1.47 1.48 75.96
N SER A 2 0.32 2.01 75.63
CA SER A 2 -0.05 3.44 75.67
C SER A 2 0.81 4.22 74.69
N GLY A 3 0.33 4.79 73.65
CA GLY A 3 -0.58 5.83 73.42
C GLY A 3 -0.74 6.18 71.93
N ASP A 4 -1.96 6.30 71.56
CA ASP A 4 -2.48 7.20 70.54
C ASP A 4 -2.57 8.62 71.18
N PRO A 5 -2.60 9.73 70.45
CA PRO A 5 -3.70 10.12 69.61
C PRO A 5 -3.38 11.09 68.43
N SER A 6 -4.24 10.97 67.41
CA SER A 6 -4.90 12.02 66.67
C SER A 6 -4.42 13.48 66.74
N SER A 7 -4.24 14.10 65.57
CA SER A 7 -4.68 15.48 65.33
C SER A 7 -5.20 15.72 63.90
N ASN A 8 -6.43 15.96 63.89
CA ASN A 8 -7.31 16.52 62.94
C ASN A 8 -6.83 17.89 62.43
N GLY A 9 -6.71 18.09 61.14
CA GLY A 9 -6.46 19.37 60.49
C GLY A 9 -7.50 19.63 59.43
N ARG A 10 -8.60 20.22 59.84
CA ARG A 10 -9.67 20.78 59.00
C ARG A 10 -9.10 21.86 58.08
N LEU A 11 -9.43 21.74 56.78
CA LEU A 11 -9.38 22.86 55.85
C LEU A 11 -10.59 23.79 56.05
N PRO A 12 -10.40 25.10 55.96
CA PRO A 12 -11.54 26.02 55.94
C PRO A 12 -12.09 26.12 54.54
N ALA A 13 -13.42 25.99 54.45
CA ALA A 13 -14.22 26.53 53.38
C ALA A 13 -14.31 28.04 53.61
N ASP A 14 -14.09 28.81 52.56
CA ASP A 14 -14.84 29.99 52.18
C ASP A 14 -14.06 30.79 51.13
N ALA A 15 -14.63 30.90 49.96
CA ALA A 15 -14.93 32.19 49.34
C ALA A 15 -15.67 31.92 48.01
N ALA A 16 -16.93 32.11 48.12
CA ALA A 16 -17.83 32.22 46.99
C ALA A 16 -17.65 33.58 46.28
N ALA A 17 -18.12 33.54 45.03
CA ALA A 17 -18.60 34.64 44.23
C ALA A 17 -17.58 35.54 43.53
N THR A 18 -17.62 35.55 42.24
CA THR A 18 -18.04 36.64 41.36
C THR A 18 -17.37 36.54 40.00
N ALA A 19 -18.14 36.39 39.03
CA ALA A 19 -18.24 37.07 37.74
C ALA A 19 -18.54 36.12 36.62
N ALA A 20 -19.79 36.04 36.27
CA ALA A 20 -20.25 35.67 34.95
C ALA A 20 -19.73 36.70 33.96
N ALA A 21 -18.81 36.28 33.12
CA ALA A 21 -18.45 36.98 31.88
C ALA A 21 -18.86 36.08 30.73
N THR A 22 -19.99 36.41 30.15
CA THR A 22 -20.46 35.93 28.85
C THR A 22 -19.42 36.31 27.81
N ALA A 23 -18.61 35.36 27.39
CA ALA A 23 -17.85 35.46 26.15
C ALA A 23 -18.54 34.54 25.15
N ALA A 24 -19.29 35.13 24.23
CA ALA A 24 -19.74 34.50 23.02
C ALA A 24 -18.49 34.09 22.24
N ALA A 25 -18.10 32.81 22.31
CA ALA A 25 -17.15 32.24 21.39
C ALA A 25 -17.85 32.13 20.02
N THR A 26 -17.52 33.04 19.13
CA THR A 26 -17.76 32.91 17.70
C THR A 26 -17.04 31.69 17.26
N ASP A 27 -17.80 30.69 16.89
CA ASP A 27 -17.37 29.45 16.23
C ASP A 27 -16.93 29.79 14.78
N ASP A 28 -15.75 30.34 14.65
CA ASP A 28 -15.09 30.62 13.35
C ASP A 28 -13.97 29.60 13.15
N ALA A 29 -14.40 28.34 13.05
CA ALA A 29 -13.53 27.30 12.50
C ALA A 29 -13.40 27.60 10.99
N PRO A 30 -12.15 27.76 10.47
CA PRO A 30 -11.97 27.97 9.04
C PRO A 30 -12.55 26.76 8.30
N THR A 31 -13.64 27.00 7.57
CA THR A 31 -14.14 26.06 6.56
C THR A 31 -12.99 25.82 5.59
N ILE A 32 -12.36 24.65 5.67
CA ILE A 32 -11.43 24.22 4.66
C ILE A 32 -12.25 24.07 3.39
N ALA A 33 -12.15 25.07 2.52
CA ALA A 33 -12.77 25.03 1.21
C ALA A 33 -12.30 23.72 0.54
N GLU A 34 -13.26 22.92 0.13
CA GLU A 34 -13.02 21.71 -0.64
C GLU A 34 -12.21 22.12 -1.87
N ALA A 35 -10.94 21.68 -1.90
CA ALA A 35 -10.09 21.96 -3.03
C ALA A 35 -10.78 21.37 -4.28
N PRO A 36 -10.87 22.10 -5.38
CA PRO A 36 -11.46 21.59 -6.60
C PRO A 36 -10.75 20.29 -6.98
N PRO A 37 -11.45 19.29 -7.50
CA PRO A 37 -10.83 18.04 -7.97
C PRO A 37 -9.72 18.42 -8.92
N GLY A 38 -8.49 18.10 -8.54
CA GLY A 38 -7.33 18.34 -9.38
C GLY A 38 -7.59 17.74 -10.76
N PRO A 39 -7.03 18.30 -11.82
CA PRO A 39 -7.21 17.75 -13.16
C PRO A 39 -6.88 16.28 -13.10
N ALA A 40 -7.81 15.46 -13.62
CA ALA A 40 -7.58 14.02 -13.78
C ALA A 40 -6.24 13.88 -14.50
N HIS A 41 -5.23 13.39 -13.79
CA HIS A 41 -3.98 13.00 -14.42
C HIS A 41 -4.31 11.84 -15.35
N SER A 42 -4.76 12.18 -16.57
CA SER A 42 -4.64 11.27 -17.68
C SER A 42 -3.13 11.02 -17.82
N ALA A 43 -2.71 9.79 -17.49
CA ALA A 43 -1.35 9.38 -17.78
C ALA A 43 -1.04 9.78 -19.23
N PRO A 44 0.11 10.41 -19.50
CA PRO A 44 0.47 10.75 -20.88
C PRO A 44 0.39 9.44 -21.69
N PRO A 45 -0.12 9.49 -22.93
CA PRO A 45 -0.18 8.29 -23.76
C PRO A 45 1.23 7.70 -23.82
N THR A 46 1.38 6.49 -23.33
CA THR A 46 2.63 5.73 -23.39
C THR A 46 2.99 5.65 -24.86
N ARG A 47 4.03 6.36 -25.26
CA ARG A 47 4.54 6.31 -26.63
C ARG A 47 4.96 4.86 -26.87
N ALA A 48 4.16 4.10 -27.59
CA ALA A 48 4.45 2.73 -27.97
C ALA A 48 5.86 2.70 -28.58
N LEU A 49 6.75 1.93 -27.97
CA LEU A 49 8.02 1.59 -28.59
C LEU A 49 7.72 0.78 -29.85
N PRO A 50 8.55 0.86 -30.91
CA PRO A 50 8.33 0.14 -32.15
C PRO A 50 8.49 -1.37 -31.92
N GLY A 51 7.39 -2.01 -31.61
CA GLY A 51 7.18 -3.44 -31.52
C GLY A 51 5.70 -3.66 -31.85
N SER A 52 5.38 -4.33 -32.92
CA SER A 52 4.02 -4.55 -33.43
C SER A 52 3.25 -5.60 -32.60
N GLY A 53 3.56 -5.75 -31.33
CA GLY A 53 2.93 -6.67 -30.39
C GLY A 53 1.84 -6.01 -29.55
N GLU A 54 0.85 -6.80 -29.16
CA GLU A 54 -0.18 -6.39 -28.22
C GLU A 54 0.45 -6.08 -26.86
N THR A 55 0.17 -4.88 -26.33
CA THR A 55 0.66 -4.47 -25.01
C THR A 55 -0.13 -5.20 -23.94
N ARG A 56 0.58 -5.94 -23.08
CA ARG A 56 -0.02 -6.66 -21.96
C ARG A 56 0.76 -6.42 -20.66
N ARG A 57 0.14 -6.82 -19.56
CA ARG A 57 0.79 -6.79 -18.25
C ARG A 57 1.83 -7.91 -18.14
N HIS A 58 3.01 -7.56 -17.68
CA HIS A 58 4.11 -8.47 -17.40
C HIS A 58 4.52 -8.43 -15.95
N VAL A 59 5.09 -9.54 -15.48
CA VAL A 59 5.61 -9.69 -14.12
C VAL A 59 7.04 -10.21 -14.19
N LEU A 60 7.98 -9.34 -13.81
CA LEU A 60 9.39 -9.70 -13.67
C LEU A 60 9.73 -9.89 -12.20
N VAL A 61 10.44 -10.97 -11.90
CA VAL A 61 11.04 -11.21 -10.59
C VAL A 61 12.54 -11.09 -10.71
N ALA A 62 13.15 -10.25 -9.87
CA ALA A 62 14.59 -10.08 -9.82
C ALA A 62 15.12 -10.37 -8.41
N ILE A 63 16.21 -11.11 -8.32
CA ILE A 63 16.99 -11.24 -7.09
C ILE A 63 18.22 -10.33 -7.24
N VAL A 64 18.39 -9.46 -6.27
CA VAL A 64 19.42 -8.43 -6.29
C VAL A 64 20.21 -8.41 -4.98
N MET A 65 21.41 -7.82 -5.00
CA MET A 65 22.16 -7.55 -3.79
C MET A 65 21.40 -6.55 -2.91
N ASN A 66 21.31 -6.82 -1.60
CA ASN A 66 20.70 -5.92 -0.65
C ASN A 66 21.69 -4.80 -0.26
N LYS A 67 21.87 -3.83 -1.16
CA LYS A 67 22.80 -2.70 -1.00
C LYS A 67 22.13 -1.37 -1.33
N PRO A 68 22.56 -0.26 -0.70
CA PRO A 68 22.10 1.07 -1.06
C PRO A 68 22.29 1.37 -2.56
N GLY A 69 21.31 2.00 -3.18
CA GLY A 69 21.37 2.44 -4.57
C GLY A 69 20.95 1.40 -5.62
N VAL A 70 20.74 0.13 -5.26
CA VAL A 70 20.32 -0.90 -6.23
C VAL A 70 18.95 -0.57 -6.82
N LEU A 71 17.98 -0.22 -5.99
CA LEU A 71 16.66 0.19 -6.44
C LEU A 71 16.72 1.39 -7.39
N ASN A 72 17.57 2.37 -7.09
CA ASN A 72 17.75 3.53 -7.96
C ASN A 72 18.29 3.15 -9.35
N ARG A 73 19.25 2.21 -9.42
CA ARG A 73 19.77 1.71 -10.71
C ARG A 73 18.71 1.00 -11.52
N VAL A 74 17.91 0.14 -10.87
CA VAL A 74 16.80 -0.56 -11.51
C VAL A 74 15.77 0.44 -12.04
N SER A 75 15.32 1.38 -11.22
CA SER A 75 14.34 2.39 -11.60
C SER A 75 14.87 3.32 -12.72
N SER A 76 16.14 3.69 -12.67
CA SER A 76 16.78 4.51 -13.70
C SER A 76 16.86 3.78 -15.03
N LEU A 77 17.15 2.47 -15.02
CA LEU A 77 17.15 1.65 -16.22
C LEU A 77 15.76 1.58 -16.84
N MET A 78 14.71 1.31 -16.04
CA MET A 78 13.33 1.25 -16.51
C MET A 78 12.90 2.58 -17.11
N ARG A 79 13.22 3.69 -16.45
CA ARG A 79 12.95 5.04 -16.95
C ARG A 79 13.69 5.33 -18.27
N ALA A 80 14.98 4.97 -18.37
CA ALA A 80 15.77 5.18 -19.58
C ALA A 80 15.24 4.41 -20.80
N ARG A 81 14.50 3.33 -20.55
CA ARG A 81 13.84 2.52 -21.57
C ARG A 81 12.35 2.84 -21.75
N ASN A 82 11.88 3.89 -21.07
CA ASN A 82 10.50 4.37 -21.14
C ASN A 82 9.45 3.33 -20.70
N PHE A 83 9.84 2.42 -19.78
CA PHE A 83 8.88 1.52 -19.13
C PHE A 83 8.21 2.24 -17.96
N ASN A 84 6.88 2.18 -17.94
CA ASN A 84 6.12 2.54 -16.75
C ASN A 84 6.04 1.32 -15.83
N ILE A 85 6.44 1.50 -14.58
CA ILE A 85 6.30 0.49 -13.53
C ILE A 85 4.93 0.70 -12.89
N ASP A 86 4.04 -0.28 -12.99
CA ASP A 86 2.71 -0.23 -12.37
C ASP A 86 2.80 -0.51 -10.88
N SER A 87 3.58 -1.51 -10.50
CA SER A 87 3.87 -1.81 -9.11
C SER A 87 5.28 -2.35 -8.92
N LEU A 88 5.82 -2.11 -7.73
CA LEU A 88 7.14 -2.58 -7.34
C LEU A 88 7.10 -2.99 -5.87
N ALA A 89 7.22 -4.29 -5.61
CA ALA A 89 7.40 -4.84 -4.28
C ALA A 89 8.85 -5.27 -4.08
N VAL A 90 9.46 -4.83 -2.99
CA VAL A 90 10.85 -5.14 -2.65
C VAL A 90 10.92 -5.62 -1.21
N SER A 91 11.54 -6.78 -0.99
CA SER A 91 11.76 -7.31 0.35
C SER A 91 13.08 -8.07 0.42
N LYS A 92 13.62 -8.23 1.62
CA LYS A 92 14.74 -9.14 1.86
C LYS A 92 14.29 -10.58 1.58
N THR A 93 15.22 -11.42 1.11
CA THR A 93 15.00 -12.86 1.03
C THR A 93 15.31 -13.51 2.39
N ASP A 94 15.40 -14.85 2.45
CA ASP A 94 15.92 -15.59 3.60
C ASP A 94 17.40 -15.27 3.88
N ARG A 95 18.11 -14.70 2.90
CA ARG A 95 19.49 -14.24 3.01
C ARG A 95 19.52 -12.73 3.26
N GLU A 96 20.33 -12.31 4.22
CA GLU A 96 20.45 -10.88 4.57
C GLU A 96 21.12 -10.04 3.47
N ASP A 97 21.96 -10.66 2.64
CA ASP A 97 22.73 -10.00 1.57
C ASP A 97 21.94 -9.84 0.28
N THR A 98 20.73 -10.41 0.18
CA THR A 98 19.91 -10.38 -1.04
C THR A 98 18.51 -9.86 -0.80
N SER A 99 17.94 -9.26 -1.84
CA SER A 99 16.56 -8.80 -1.87
C SER A 99 15.86 -9.32 -3.12
N ARG A 100 14.57 -9.60 -2.98
CA ARG A 100 13.68 -9.96 -4.06
C ARG A 100 12.86 -8.73 -4.48
N MET A 101 12.83 -8.47 -5.77
CA MET A 101 11.99 -7.45 -6.38
C MET A 101 10.95 -8.12 -7.27
N THR A 102 9.69 -7.78 -7.10
CA THR A 102 8.61 -8.09 -8.05
C THR A 102 8.23 -6.80 -8.74
N ILE A 103 8.35 -6.77 -10.06
CA ILE A 103 8.11 -5.58 -10.90
C ILE A 103 6.97 -5.92 -11.84
N THR A 104 5.87 -5.17 -11.79
CA THR A 104 4.80 -5.27 -12.78
C THR A 104 4.88 -4.08 -13.71
N LEU A 105 4.70 -4.34 -14.99
CA LEU A 105 4.78 -3.32 -16.03
C LEU A 105 3.93 -3.72 -17.24
N HIS A 106 3.54 -2.73 -18.05
CA HIS A 106 2.87 -2.95 -19.32
C HIS A 106 3.86 -2.75 -20.49
N GLY A 107 3.80 -3.66 -21.45
CA GLY A 107 4.64 -3.60 -22.63
C GLY A 107 4.34 -4.73 -23.61
N ASP A 108 4.99 -4.69 -24.77
CA ASP A 108 5.04 -5.84 -25.68
C ASP A 108 6.12 -6.84 -25.22
N ASP A 109 5.97 -8.09 -25.62
CA ASP A 109 6.85 -9.19 -25.19
C ASP A 109 8.32 -8.93 -25.52
N VAL A 110 8.61 -8.33 -26.66
CA VAL A 110 9.98 -8.04 -27.12
C VAL A 110 10.62 -6.98 -26.26
N ALA A 111 9.87 -5.91 -25.96
CA ALA A 111 10.35 -4.82 -25.13
C ALA A 111 10.65 -5.30 -23.70
N VAL A 112 9.77 -6.14 -23.13
CA VAL A 112 9.92 -6.68 -21.78
C VAL A 112 11.09 -7.68 -21.72
N GLU A 113 11.27 -8.54 -22.73
CA GLU A 113 12.44 -9.40 -22.83
C GLU A 113 13.75 -8.58 -22.85
N GLN A 114 13.76 -7.47 -23.60
CA GLN A 114 14.90 -6.56 -23.60
C GLN A 114 15.12 -5.90 -22.24
N ALA A 115 14.05 -5.51 -21.55
CA ALA A 115 14.16 -4.98 -20.19
C ALA A 115 14.78 -5.99 -19.23
N ALA A 116 14.32 -7.24 -19.25
CA ALA A 116 14.86 -8.31 -18.44
C ALA A 116 16.37 -8.56 -18.73
N LYS A 117 16.77 -8.59 -20.01
CA LYS A 117 18.18 -8.70 -20.42
C LYS A 117 19.03 -7.53 -19.93
N GLN A 118 18.48 -6.32 -19.95
CA GLN A 118 19.20 -5.13 -19.46
C GLN A 118 19.31 -5.12 -17.93
N LEU A 119 18.26 -5.50 -17.21
CA LEU A 119 18.31 -5.68 -15.76
C LEU A 119 19.40 -6.65 -15.35
N TYR A 120 19.51 -7.77 -16.06
CA TYR A 120 20.53 -8.78 -15.77
C TYR A 120 21.98 -8.31 -16.00
N ARG A 121 22.19 -7.20 -16.73
CA ARG A 121 23.51 -6.58 -16.90
C ARG A 121 23.94 -5.68 -15.74
N LEU A 122 23.05 -5.35 -14.85
CA LEU A 122 23.38 -4.58 -13.65
C LEU A 122 24.19 -5.46 -12.70
N ILE A 123 25.33 -4.98 -12.23
CA ILE A 123 26.27 -5.76 -11.40
C ILE A 123 25.64 -6.28 -10.10
N ASP A 124 24.64 -5.57 -9.59
CA ASP A 124 23.97 -5.94 -8.35
C ASP A 124 22.74 -6.84 -8.58
N VAL A 125 22.43 -7.19 -9.84
CA VAL A 125 21.31 -8.08 -10.18
C VAL A 125 21.86 -9.49 -10.38
N LEU A 126 21.44 -10.40 -9.52
CA LEU A 126 21.92 -11.79 -9.49
C LEU A 126 21.11 -12.68 -10.44
N LYS A 127 19.81 -12.44 -10.53
CA LYS A 127 18.89 -13.21 -11.36
C LYS A 127 17.70 -12.35 -11.77
N VAL A 128 17.21 -12.57 -12.98
CA VAL A 128 15.92 -12.02 -13.46
C VAL A 128 15.15 -13.14 -14.12
N GLN A 129 13.86 -13.21 -13.86
CA GLN A 129 12.94 -14.14 -14.49
C GLN A 129 11.65 -13.41 -14.87
N ASP A 130 11.21 -13.58 -16.09
CA ASP A 130 9.84 -13.23 -16.49
C ASP A 130 8.94 -14.41 -16.12
N VAL A 131 8.02 -14.16 -15.19
CA VAL A 131 7.05 -15.15 -14.68
C VAL A 131 5.63 -14.86 -15.20
N THR A 132 5.51 -14.03 -16.22
CA THR A 132 4.21 -13.61 -16.76
C THR A 132 3.33 -14.80 -17.13
N SER A 133 3.87 -15.75 -17.88
CA SER A 133 3.15 -16.94 -18.36
C SER A 133 3.35 -18.17 -17.48
N ASP A 134 4.20 -18.10 -16.47
CA ASP A 134 4.48 -19.25 -15.59
C ASP A 134 3.30 -19.51 -14.64
N PRO A 135 3.03 -20.78 -14.28
CA PRO A 135 2.14 -21.09 -13.18
C PRO A 135 2.67 -20.45 -11.89
N LYS A 136 1.88 -19.56 -11.29
CA LYS A 136 2.31 -18.77 -10.14
C LYS A 136 1.21 -18.58 -9.10
N VAL A 137 1.61 -18.22 -7.91
CA VAL A 137 0.77 -17.57 -6.91
C VAL A 137 1.08 -16.09 -6.98
N GLU A 138 0.05 -15.28 -7.12
CA GLU A 138 0.15 -13.83 -7.21
C GLU A 138 -0.91 -13.21 -6.31
N HIS A 139 -0.47 -12.47 -5.32
CA HIS A 139 -1.35 -11.76 -4.39
C HIS A 139 -0.75 -10.40 -4.06
N GLU A 140 -1.60 -9.51 -3.62
CA GLU A 140 -1.24 -8.26 -2.99
C GLU A 140 -2.08 -8.05 -1.72
N LEU A 141 -1.64 -7.14 -0.88
CA LEU A 141 -2.34 -6.68 0.30
C LEU A 141 -2.75 -5.22 0.11
N ALA A 142 -3.97 -4.90 0.48
CA ALA A 142 -4.45 -3.53 0.54
C ALA A 142 -5.00 -3.18 1.92
N PHE A 143 -4.68 -1.97 2.39
CA PHE A 143 -5.42 -1.31 3.47
C PHE A 143 -6.34 -0.27 2.86
N VAL A 144 -7.62 -0.35 3.21
CA VAL A 144 -8.64 0.59 2.73
C VAL A 144 -9.32 1.23 3.93
N LYS A 145 -9.21 2.56 4.03
CA LYS A 145 -9.91 3.33 5.05
C LYS A 145 -11.21 3.85 4.45
N ILE A 146 -12.32 3.32 4.95
CA ILE A 146 -13.66 3.54 4.42
C ILE A 146 -14.44 4.44 5.41
N ARG A 147 -15.24 5.35 4.90
CA ARG A 147 -16.17 6.11 5.73
C ARG A 147 -17.29 5.18 6.23
N ALA A 148 -17.42 5.08 7.56
CA ALA A 148 -18.42 4.25 8.21
C ALA A 148 -19.10 5.08 9.32
N THR A 149 -20.23 5.70 8.98
CA THR A 149 -21.09 6.42 9.90
C THR A 149 -22.09 5.47 10.55
N ASP A 150 -22.77 5.88 11.61
CA ASP A 150 -23.75 5.03 12.28
C ASP A 150 -24.85 4.52 11.35
N SER A 151 -25.17 5.29 10.29
CA SER A 151 -26.21 4.92 9.32
C SER A 151 -25.78 3.84 8.31
N ASN A 152 -24.49 3.65 8.05
CA ASN A 152 -24.00 2.72 7.02
C ASN A 152 -22.98 1.70 7.55
N ARG A 153 -22.64 1.75 8.82
CA ARG A 153 -21.60 0.90 9.44
C ARG A 153 -21.87 -0.58 9.24
N ASP A 154 -23.09 -1.03 9.53
CA ASP A 154 -23.47 -2.44 9.43
C ASP A 154 -23.39 -2.95 8.00
N GLU A 155 -23.77 -2.13 7.03
CA GLU A 155 -23.70 -2.48 5.61
C GLU A 155 -22.24 -2.60 5.15
N VAL A 156 -21.39 -1.65 5.54
CA VAL A 156 -19.96 -1.68 5.26
C VAL A 156 -19.29 -2.92 5.87
N LEU A 157 -19.61 -3.25 7.14
CA LEU A 157 -19.05 -4.43 7.80
C LEU A 157 -19.47 -5.74 7.12
N ARG A 158 -20.74 -5.86 6.69
CA ARG A 158 -21.22 -7.02 5.92
C ARG A 158 -20.48 -7.15 4.59
N LEU A 159 -20.24 -6.05 3.90
CA LEU A 159 -19.50 -6.05 2.64
C LEU A 159 -18.06 -6.51 2.84
N ILE A 160 -17.41 -6.04 3.90
CA ILE A 160 -16.06 -6.47 4.27
C ILE A 160 -16.03 -7.99 4.52
N GLU A 161 -16.98 -8.53 5.28
CA GLU A 161 -17.08 -9.96 5.58
C GLU A 161 -17.29 -10.79 4.31
N LEU A 162 -18.21 -10.40 3.44
CA LEU A 162 -18.45 -11.06 2.15
C LEU A 162 -17.22 -11.10 1.26
N SER A 163 -16.40 -10.05 1.33
CA SER A 163 -15.15 -9.93 0.57
C SER A 163 -13.95 -10.59 1.27
N ARG A 164 -14.17 -11.30 2.37
CA ARG A 164 -13.12 -11.90 3.21
C ARG A 164 -12.09 -10.89 3.72
N GLY A 165 -12.50 -9.62 3.84
CA GLY A 165 -11.67 -8.58 4.44
C GLY A 165 -11.59 -8.75 5.96
N ARG A 166 -10.50 -8.27 6.54
CA ARG A 166 -10.28 -8.25 7.99
C ARG A 166 -10.33 -6.80 8.50
N VAL A 167 -11.24 -6.51 9.41
CA VAL A 167 -11.23 -5.20 10.08
C VAL A 167 -9.98 -5.11 10.96
N VAL A 168 -9.19 -4.07 10.73
CA VAL A 168 -7.93 -3.81 11.45
C VAL A 168 -8.11 -2.72 12.50
N ASP A 169 -8.95 -1.73 12.16
CA ASP A 169 -9.27 -0.60 13.04
C ASP A 169 -10.71 -0.16 12.83
N LEU A 170 -11.38 0.19 13.93
CA LEU A 170 -12.73 0.70 13.93
C LEU A 170 -12.77 1.97 14.78
N ALA A 171 -12.95 3.10 14.12
CA ALA A 171 -13.06 4.41 14.76
C ALA A 171 -14.42 5.04 14.50
N ASP A 172 -14.71 6.13 15.19
CA ASP A 172 -15.90 6.94 14.89
C ASP A 172 -15.80 7.50 13.46
N GLY A 173 -16.83 7.23 12.67
CA GLY A 173 -16.92 7.67 11.26
C GLY A 173 -15.96 7.00 10.28
N SER A 174 -15.24 5.93 10.66
CA SER A 174 -14.37 5.19 9.72
C SER A 174 -14.01 3.78 10.17
N VAL A 175 -13.72 2.93 9.19
CA VAL A 175 -13.17 1.59 9.40
C VAL A 175 -11.93 1.40 8.49
N ILE A 176 -10.87 0.77 9.02
CA ILE A 176 -9.74 0.31 8.22
C ILE A 176 -9.88 -1.19 8.03
N VAL A 177 -9.87 -1.61 6.78
CA VAL A 177 -9.94 -3.01 6.41
C VAL A 177 -8.66 -3.43 5.70
N GLU A 178 -8.18 -4.61 6.04
CA GLU A 178 -7.13 -5.33 5.31
C GLU A 178 -7.79 -6.32 4.36
N VAL A 179 -7.38 -6.28 3.11
CA VAL A 179 -7.80 -7.23 2.07
C VAL A 179 -6.57 -7.79 1.39
N THR A 180 -6.54 -9.11 1.19
CA THR A 180 -5.51 -9.81 0.45
C THR A 180 -6.15 -10.60 -0.69
N GLY A 181 -5.54 -10.59 -1.85
CA GLY A 181 -6.05 -11.29 -3.02
C GLY A 181 -5.27 -10.95 -4.28
N THR A 182 -5.79 -11.38 -5.39
CA THR A 182 -5.31 -10.95 -6.71
C THR A 182 -5.64 -9.48 -6.95
N GLU A 183 -4.95 -8.83 -7.87
CA GLU A 183 -5.22 -7.44 -8.27
C GLU A 183 -6.71 -7.22 -8.59
N SER A 184 -7.31 -8.13 -9.38
CA SER A 184 -8.71 -8.07 -9.76
C SER A 184 -9.68 -8.19 -8.57
N GLU A 185 -9.37 -9.04 -7.59
CA GLU A 185 -10.17 -9.18 -6.37
C GLU A 185 -10.14 -7.90 -5.54
N ILE A 186 -8.95 -7.31 -5.40
CA ILE A 186 -8.79 -6.04 -4.68
C ILE A 186 -9.49 -4.89 -5.41
N ASP A 187 -9.36 -4.79 -6.73
CA ASP A 187 -10.04 -3.78 -7.53
C ASP A 187 -11.56 -3.91 -7.44
N THR A 188 -12.06 -5.14 -7.43
CA THR A 188 -13.50 -5.42 -7.22
C THR A 188 -13.94 -4.90 -5.85
N PHE A 189 -13.20 -5.25 -4.79
CA PHE A 189 -13.50 -4.76 -3.45
C PHE A 189 -13.47 -3.23 -3.37
N VAL A 190 -12.40 -2.60 -3.87
CA VAL A 190 -12.26 -1.13 -3.90
C VAL A 190 -13.42 -0.47 -4.64
N SER A 191 -13.86 -1.06 -5.75
CA SER A 191 -15.00 -0.55 -6.53
C SER A 191 -16.31 -0.63 -5.73
N LEU A 192 -16.54 -1.72 -5.01
CA LEU A 192 -17.73 -1.91 -4.18
C LEU A 192 -17.78 -0.90 -3.02
N VAL A 193 -16.66 -0.68 -2.32
CA VAL A 193 -16.64 0.23 -1.17
C VAL A 193 -16.55 1.71 -1.55
N ARG A 194 -16.30 2.02 -2.82
CA ARG A 194 -16.19 3.40 -3.31
C ARG A 194 -17.45 4.22 -3.07
N THR A 195 -18.63 3.61 -3.12
CA THR A 195 -19.92 4.26 -2.89
C THR A 195 -20.07 4.81 -1.47
N TYR A 196 -19.40 4.21 -0.50
CA TYR A 196 -19.41 4.66 0.91
C TYR A 196 -18.39 5.78 1.17
N GLY A 197 -17.44 5.96 0.26
CA GLY A 197 -16.37 6.94 0.34
C GLY A 197 -15.08 6.34 0.93
N ILE A 198 -14.05 6.27 0.09
CA ILE A 198 -12.71 5.86 0.49
C ILE A 198 -11.95 7.10 0.97
N LYS A 199 -11.49 7.09 2.23
CA LYS A 199 -10.65 8.14 2.80
C LYS A 199 -9.19 7.97 2.42
N GLU A 200 -8.72 6.70 2.37
CA GLU A 200 -7.34 6.36 2.08
C GLU A 200 -7.26 4.94 1.53
N LEU A 201 -6.36 4.70 0.59
CA LEU A 201 -6.05 3.40 0.02
C LEU A 201 -4.54 3.23 -0.06
N VAL A 202 -4.04 2.14 0.51
CA VAL A 202 -2.63 1.74 0.43
C VAL A 202 -2.55 0.32 -0.11
N ARG A 203 -1.67 0.07 -1.09
CA ARG A 203 -1.46 -1.26 -1.70
C ARG A 203 0.02 -1.60 -1.70
N THR A 204 0.35 -2.85 -1.50
CA THR A 204 1.74 -3.34 -1.57
C THR A 204 2.24 -3.48 -3.01
N GLY A 205 1.33 -3.58 -3.97
CA GLY A 205 1.64 -4.15 -5.28
C GLY A 205 1.75 -5.67 -5.23
N ALA A 206 1.89 -6.28 -6.40
CA ALA A 206 1.90 -7.74 -6.53
C ALA A 206 3.13 -8.37 -5.88
N VAL A 207 2.91 -9.40 -5.07
CA VAL A 207 3.92 -10.33 -4.60
C VAL A 207 3.68 -11.67 -5.30
N VAL A 208 4.72 -12.20 -5.95
CA VAL A 208 4.57 -13.34 -6.86
C VAL A 208 5.57 -14.43 -6.51
N MET A 209 5.12 -15.68 -6.56
CA MET A 209 5.96 -16.86 -6.40
C MET A 209 5.57 -17.91 -7.45
N ALA A 210 6.55 -18.45 -8.17
CA ALA A 210 6.31 -19.53 -9.12
C ALA A 210 5.81 -20.78 -8.37
N ARG A 211 4.88 -21.51 -8.97
CA ARG A 211 4.41 -22.80 -8.45
C ARG A 211 5.42 -23.91 -8.75
N GLY A 212 5.36 -24.97 -7.99
CA GLY A 212 6.23 -26.15 -8.14
C GLY A 212 7.39 -26.16 -7.15
N SER A 213 8.34 -27.08 -7.33
CA SER A 213 9.46 -27.30 -6.41
C SER A 213 10.69 -26.44 -6.71
N GLY A 214 10.72 -25.74 -7.86
CA GLY A 214 11.86 -24.88 -8.24
C GLY A 214 11.82 -23.52 -7.56
N SER A 215 12.99 -22.98 -7.25
CA SER A 215 13.15 -21.64 -6.69
C SER A 215 14.04 -20.79 -7.58
N ILE A 216 13.67 -19.53 -7.79
CA ILE A 216 14.53 -18.57 -8.49
C ILE A 216 15.84 -18.34 -7.73
N GLU A 217 15.82 -18.51 -6.40
CA GLU A 217 16.97 -18.29 -5.52
C GLU A 217 17.97 -19.44 -5.57
N GLU A 218 17.51 -20.67 -5.79
CA GLU A 218 18.41 -21.84 -5.96
C GLU A 218 19.30 -21.72 -7.19
N ALA A 219 18.84 -21.04 -8.21
CA ALA A 219 19.63 -20.82 -9.44
C ALA A 219 20.83 -19.87 -9.22
N ILE A 220 20.93 -19.23 -8.05
CA ILE A 220 22.05 -18.34 -7.70
C ILE A 220 23.16 -19.09 -6.97
N LYS A 221 22.90 -20.28 -6.45
CA LYS A 221 23.86 -21.10 -5.68
C LYS A 221 24.93 -21.79 -6.55
N ARG A 222 25.01 -21.49 -7.86
CA ARG A 222 25.99 -22.08 -8.76
C ARG A 222 27.05 -21.07 -9.23
#